data_5d330e05a23c1b094e76b11401b31397
#
_entry.id   5d330e05a23c1b094e76b11401b31397
#
_cell.length_a   1.000
_cell.length_b   1.000
_cell.length_c   1.000
_cell.angle_alpha   90.00
_cell.angle_beta   90.00
_cell.angle_gamma   90.00
#
_symmetry.space_group_name_H-M   'P 1'
#
loop_
_entity.id
_entity.type
_entity.pdbx_description
1 polymer ?
#
loop_
_entity_poly.entity_id
_entity_poly.type
_entity_poly.pdbx_seq_one_letter_code
_entity_poly.pdbx_strand_id
1 'polypeptide(L)'
;MPPIELPPAVGPFTRGVLPKRFCNLDRLLFALSERGLDGIVATLPYNVFYLTGFNGVAHKADEPRPYAVILSRHLPEQPVLIVADYYLATFLKQPTWVEDIRPFRAVMMPLDLAPSTSDIDRFIPRGGDAQAPWIGRSRRHYAFDMASAMRAALKELRLDGGRVAWDDLGVGHRLGVDGMQLVDGYDPLMFARAVKTDAELLLLERSTRLNETAIRRTMAAWQKGATWRDLNRAYAAAVTHLGGFVRDPAAMVWGHPRGSDPVMTLATGLEDETVEPGTHVMFDCHGTIDLYCWDGGKTWVVDGAPEGGARTFAKATAQVCEALLDAMRPGARISELQARARQVYRGVGVPDPASAIIFFHGLGLSHMDIEQTLANGRPNGDWALEENMVVPVHLLYPGGEHERMWLEEVVHITRDGGRPLFSWGFDPLTGSDQSPRDQPAR
;
A
#
# COMPACT_ATOMS: atom_id res chain seq x y z
N MET A 1 -17.58 -2.63 -24.75
CA MET A 1 -17.30 -1.64 -23.70
C MET A 1 -16.66 -0.43 -24.37
N PRO A 2 -17.02 0.81 -24.02
CA PRO A 2 -16.28 1.95 -24.49
C PRO A 2 -14.83 1.87 -24.00
N PRO A 3 -13.86 2.40 -24.77
CA PRO A 3 -12.49 2.43 -24.35
C PRO A 3 -12.38 3.19 -23.01
N ILE A 4 -11.62 2.62 -22.10
CA ILE A 4 -11.42 3.20 -20.77
C ILE A 4 -10.28 4.21 -20.90
N GLU A 5 -10.57 5.48 -20.66
CA GLU A 5 -9.53 6.47 -20.45
C GLU A 5 -8.76 6.11 -19.17
N LEU A 6 -7.52 5.71 -19.35
CA LEU A 6 -6.61 5.54 -18.24
C LEU A 6 -6.29 6.92 -17.67
N PRO A 7 -6.30 7.08 -16.33
CA PRO A 7 -5.80 8.30 -15.75
C PRO A 7 -4.37 8.53 -16.23
N PRO A 8 -3.92 9.78 -16.44
CA PRO A 8 -2.58 10.07 -16.90
C PRO A 8 -1.56 9.41 -15.97
N ALA A 9 -0.49 8.89 -16.56
CA ALA A 9 0.60 8.31 -15.78
C ALA A 9 1.09 9.35 -14.77
N VAL A 10 1.05 8.99 -13.48
CA VAL A 10 1.48 9.90 -12.43
C VAL A 10 2.99 9.97 -12.40
N GLY A 11 3.48 11.16 -12.70
CA GLY A 11 4.71 11.72 -12.22
C GLY A 11 6.02 10.98 -12.48
N PRO A 12 7.01 11.27 -11.66
CA PRO A 12 8.42 10.99 -11.92
C PRO A 12 8.81 9.50 -11.90
N PHE A 13 7.91 8.58 -11.57
CA PHE A 13 8.22 7.15 -11.45
C PHE A 13 8.59 6.47 -12.76
N THR A 14 8.24 7.05 -13.88
CA THR A 14 8.43 6.41 -15.20
C THR A 14 9.40 7.15 -16.12
N ARG A 15 9.85 8.36 -15.79
CA ARG A 15 10.54 9.23 -16.77
C ARG A 15 11.73 10.05 -16.26
N GLY A 16 12.15 9.93 -15.02
CA GLY A 16 13.26 10.72 -14.46
C GLY A 16 13.97 10.03 -13.33
N VAL A 17 15.11 10.58 -12.90
CA VAL A 17 15.78 10.16 -11.68
C VAL A 17 14.89 10.53 -10.49
N LEU A 18 14.58 9.56 -9.66
CA LEU A 18 13.79 9.81 -8.47
C LEU A 18 14.55 10.68 -7.45
N PRO A 19 13.89 11.64 -6.81
CA PRO A 19 14.52 12.44 -5.77
C PRO A 19 14.92 11.56 -4.57
N LYS A 20 15.98 11.93 -3.87
CA LYS A 20 16.41 11.25 -2.62
C LYS A 20 15.30 11.13 -1.58
N ARG A 21 14.37 12.07 -1.58
CA ARG A 21 13.20 12.12 -0.69
C ARG A 21 11.94 11.52 -1.30
N PHE A 22 12.08 10.62 -2.24
CA PHE A 22 10.95 9.82 -2.67
C PHE A 22 10.36 9.02 -1.50
N CYS A 23 11.22 8.32 -0.75
CA CYS A 23 10.90 7.83 0.58
C CYS A 23 11.09 8.98 1.60
N ASN A 24 10.48 8.87 2.78
CA ASN A 24 10.74 9.82 3.87
C ASN A 24 12.09 9.49 4.54
N LEU A 25 13.18 9.79 3.81
CA LEU A 25 14.53 9.41 4.21
C LEU A 25 14.94 10.07 5.52
N ASP A 26 14.62 11.35 5.71
CA ASP A 26 14.97 12.08 6.94
C ASP A 26 14.32 11.42 8.18
N ARG A 27 13.07 10.99 8.03
CA ARG A 27 12.32 10.30 9.10
C ARG A 27 12.88 8.89 9.36
N LEU A 28 13.30 8.18 8.32
CA LEU A 28 13.97 6.89 8.48
C LEU A 28 15.31 7.03 9.23
N LEU A 29 16.13 7.99 8.85
CA LEU A 29 17.41 8.26 9.51
C LEU A 29 17.22 8.67 10.99
N PHE A 30 16.21 9.47 11.28
CA PHE A 30 15.81 9.78 12.63
C PHE A 30 15.42 8.49 13.41
N ALA A 31 14.58 7.64 12.81
CA ALA A 31 14.16 6.38 13.42
C ALA A 31 15.35 5.45 13.72
N LEU A 32 16.28 5.32 12.78
CA LEU A 32 17.50 4.53 12.98
C LEU A 32 18.34 5.08 14.13
N SER A 33 18.51 6.41 14.21
CA SER A 33 19.25 7.07 15.26
C SER A 33 18.65 6.84 16.65
N GLU A 34 17.34 7.09 16.80
CA GLU A 34 16.62 6.93 18.07
C GLU A 34 16.65 5.49 18.60
N ARG A 35 16.73 4.52 17.71
CA ARG A 35 16.76 3.09 18.03
C ARG A 35 18.18 2.54 18.16
N GLY A 36 19.21 3.38 18.01
CA GLY A 36 20.61 3.00 18.07
C GLY A 36 20.97 1.98 16.97
N LEU A 37 20.40 2.13 15.77
CA LEU A 37 20.67 1.29 14.61
C LEU A 37 21.68 1.98 13.69
N ASP A 38 22.64 1.23 13.18
CA ASP A 38 23.70 1.76 12.30
C ASP A 38 23.27 1.83 10.83
N GLY A 39 22.29 1.00 10.46
CA GLY A 39 21.74 0.99 9.10
C GLY A 39 20.56 0.06 8.96
N ILE A 40 20.11 -0.06 7.71
CA ILE A 40 19.00 -0.93 7.33
C ILE A 40 19.31 -1.67 6.04
N VAL A 41 18.88 -2.92 5.99
CA VAL A 41 18.85 -3.76 4.79
C VAL A 41 17.41 -4.11 4.47
N ALA A 42 16.99 -3.82 3.26
CA ALA A 42 15.67 -4.22 2.77
C ALA A 42 15.81 -5.16 1.55
N THR A 43 15.02 -6.21 1.57
CA THR A 43 14.93 -7.25 0.54
C THR A 43 13.49 -7.47 0.06
N LEU A 44 12.50 -7.05 0.86
CA LEU A 44 11.09 -7.12 0.47
C LEU A 44 10.80 -6.12 -0.66
N PRO A 45 10.06 -6.53 -1.71
CA PRO A 45 9.88 -5.71 -2.92
C PRO A 45 9.39 -4.29 -2.65
N TYR A 46 8.41 -4.13 -1.78
CA TYR A 46 7.85 -2.81 -1.45
C TYR A 46 8.83 -1.94 -0.65
N ASN A 47 9.67 -2.50 0.22
CA ASN A 47 10.68 -1.74 0.96
C ASN A 47 11.86 -1.36 0.06
N VAL A 48 12.30 -2.25 -0.83
CA VAL A 48 13.32 -1.93 -1.83
C VAL A 48 12.81 -0.82 -2.76
N PHE A 49 11.55 -0.91 -3.21
CA PHE A 49 10.94 0.14 -4.01
C PHE A 49 10.87 1.46 -3.24
N TYR A 50 10.40 1.44 -1.99
CA TYR A 50 10.33 2.62 -1.13
C TYR A 50 11.67 3.35 -1.04
N LEU A 51 12.73 2.60 -0.74
CA LEU A 51 14.05 3.16 -0.51
C LEU A 51 14.78 3.59 -1.80
N THR A 52 14.43 3.03 -2.97
CA THR A 52 15.21 3.20 -4.19
C THR A 52 14.42 3.59 -5.43
N GLY A 53 13.12 3.34 -5.47
CA GLY A 53 12.29 3.41 -6.66
C GLY A 53 12.42 2.21 -7.62
N PHE A 54 13.29 1.24 -7.30
CA PHE A 54 13.45 0.04 -8.13
C PHE A 54 12.28 -0.93 -7.93
N ASN A 55 11.64 -1.31 -9.02
CA ASN A 55 10.52 -2.24 -9.04
C ASN A 55 10.91 -3.57 -9.72
N GLY A 56 11.34 -4.54 -8.94
CA GLY A 56 11.72 -5.88 -9.39
C GLY A 56 10.51 -6.76 -9.68
N VAL A 57 9.82 -6.51 -10.80
CA VAL A 57 8.50 -7.09 -11.11
C VAL A 57 8.47 -8.62 -11.12
N ALA A 58 9.54 -9.27 -11.58
CA ALA A 58 9.56 -10.72 -11.80
C ALA A 58 9.55 -11.56 -10.50
N HIS A 59 9.87 -10.96 -9.35
CA HIS A 59 10.09 -11.69 -8.09
C HIS A 59 9.36 -11.02 -6.92
N LYS A 60 8.13 -10.58 -7.12
CA LYS A 60 7.38 -9.86 -6.08
C LYS A 60 6.79 -10.74 -4.99
N ALA A 61 6.53 -12.00 -5.28
CA ALA A 61 5.80 -12.89 -4.38
C ALA A 61 6.67 -13.95 -3.71
N ASP A 62 7.76 -14.39 -4.35
CA ASP A 62 8.48 -15.59 -3.96
C ASP A 62 9.89 -15.34 -3.45
N GLU A 63 10.41 -16.30 -2.71
CA GLU A 63 11.79 -16.41 -2.26
C GLU A 63 12.63 -17.31 -3.20
N PRO A 64 13.94 -17.04 -3.36
CA PRO A 64 14.68 -15.88 -2.89
C PRO A 64 14.48 -14.66 -3.78
N ARG A 65 14.46 -13.48 -3.17
CA ARG A 65 14.37 -12.21 -3.91
C ARG A 65 15.77 -11.83 -4.45
N PRO A 66 15.90 -11.54 -5.75
CA PRO A 66 17.21 -11.30 -6.35
C PRO A 66 17.64 -9.82 -6.29
N TYR A 67 17.31 -9.14 -5.21
CA TYR A 67 17.71 -7.75 -4.98
C TYR A 67 17.68 -7.39 -3.49
N ALA A 68 18.48 -6.41 -3.13
CA ALA A 68 18.49 -5.80 -1.80
C ALA A 68 18.93 -4.34 -1.89
N VAL A 69 18.53 -3.54 -0.92
CA VAL A 69 19.11 -2.22 -0.69
C VAL A 69 19.72 -2.16 0.70
N ILE A 70 20.89 -1.56 0.80
CA ILE A 70 21.63 -1.35 2.05
C ILE A 70 21.83 0.15 2.23
N LEU A 71 21.39 0.68 3.37
CA LEU A 71 21.52 2.09 3.72
C LEU A 71 22.18 2.20 5.10
N SER A 72 23.29 2.93 5.16
CA SER A 72 23.99 3.25 6.41
C SER A 72 23.54 4.61 6.94
N ARG A 73 23.20 4.67 8.22
CA ARG A 73 22.90 5.94 8.90
C ARG A 73 24.10 6.90 8.87
N HIS A 74 25.32 6.35 8.86
CA HIS A 74 26.55 7.13 8.87
C HIS A 74 26.97 7.63 7.48
N LEU A 75 26.43 7.04 6.41
CA LEU A 75 26.69 7.37 5.01
C LEU A 75 25.37 7.45 4.22
N PRO A 76 24.42 8.30 4.63
CA PRO A 76 23.06 8.30 4.07
C PRO A 76 23.00 8.68 2.59
N GLU A 77 24.05 9.33 2.08
CA GLU A 77 24.18 9.72 0.68
C GLU A 77 24.72 8.60 -0.23
N GLN A 78 25.08 7.46 0.34
CA GLN A 78 25.75 6.35 -0.35
C GLN A 78 24.99 5.02 -0.15
N PRO A 79 23.69 4.96 -0.40
CA PRO A 79 23.00 3.68 -0.38
C PRO A 79 23.52 2.78 -1.51
N VAL A 80 23.46 1.47 -1.26
CA VAL A 80 23.86 0.46 -2.24
C VAL A 80 22.64 -0.34 -2.66
N LEU A 81 22.36 -0.42 -3.94
CA LEU A 81 21.32 -1.27 -4.52
C LEU A 81 21.95 -2.50 -5.17
N ILE A 82 21.66 -3.67 -4.64
CA ILE A 82 22.15 -4.95 -5.15
C ILE A 82 21.05 -5.59 -5.98
N VAL A 83 21.37 -6.04 -7.19
CA VAL A 83 20.38 -6.63 -8.11
C VAL A 83 20.99 -7.78 -8.91
N ALA A 84 20.16 -8.71 -9.35
CA ALA A 84 20.56 -9.65 -10.36
C ALA A 84 20.92 -8.92 -11.66
N ASP A 85 21.93 -9.39 -12.37
CA ASP A 85 22.50 -8.75 -13.56
C ASP A 85 21.48 -8.50 -14.68
N TYR A 86 20.49 -9.36 -14.84
CA TYR A 86 19.42 -9.19 -15.84
C TYR A 86 18.50 -7.97 -15.59
N TYR A 87 18.58 -7.36 -14.41
CA TYR A 87 17.84 -6.12 -14.13
C TYR A 87 18.56 -4.85 -14.61
N LEU A 88 19.82 -4.91 -15.02
CA LEU A 88 20.60 -3.72 -15.34
C LEU A 88 19.93 -2.84 -16.40
N ALA A 89 19.39 -3.44 -17.46
CA ALA A 89 18.68 -2.67 -18.50
C ALA A 89 17.44 -1.94 -17.99
N THR A 90 16.84 -2.38 -16.88
CA THR A 90 15.66 -1.74 -16.29
C THR A 90 15.96 -0.31 -15.85
N PHE A 91 17.16 -0.03 -15.36
CA PHE A 91 17.55 1.30 -14.88
C PHE A 91 17.62 2.38 -15.96
N LEU A 92 17.62 2.00 -17.23
CA LEU A 92 17.47 2.95 -18.34
C LEU A 92 16.05 3.47 -18.49
N LYS A 93 15.06 2.69 -18.05
CA LYS A 93 13.63 3.02 -18.15
C LYS A 93 13.02 3.41 -16.79
N GLN A 94 13.60 2.90 -15.72
CA GLN A 94 13.24 3.19 -14.34
C GLN A 94 14.46 3.68 -13.57
N PRO A 95 14.93 4.91 -13.81
CA PRO A 95 16.09 5.43 -13.12
C PRO A 95 15.81 5.59 -11.64
N THR A 96 16.80 5.23 -10.82
CA THR A 96 16.79 5.39 -9.36
C THR A 96 17.69 6.57 -8.94
N TRP A 97 17.44 7.12 -7.76
CA TRP A 97 18.35 8.09 -7.16
C TRP A 97 19.61 7.44 -6.56
N VAL A 98 19.61 6.09 -6.43
CA VAL A 98 20.76 5.34 -5.94
C VAL A 98 21.79 5.21 -7.05
N GLU A 99 22.99 5.74 -6.80
CA GLU A 99 24.06 5.74 -7.79
C GLU A 99 24.92 4.47 -7.75
N ASP A 100 24.97 3.78 -6.61
CA ASP A 100 25.77 2.57 -6.43
C ASP A 100 24.90 1.32 -6.66
N ILE A 101 24.85 0.89 -7.93
CA ILE A 101 24.12 -0.31 -8.35
C ILE A 101 25.13 -1.44 -8.55
N ARG A 102 25.02 -2.50 -7.73
CA ARG A 102 25.92 -3.64 -7.71
C ARG A 102 25.23 -4.89 -8.21
N PRO A 103 25.52 -5.32 -9.43
CA PRO A 103 24.95 -6.53 -9.96
C PRO A 103 25.68 -7.77 -9.42
N PHE A 104 24.93 -8.85 -9.35
CA PHE A 104 25.49 -10.18 -9.14
C PHE A 104 25.02 -11.13 -10.24
N ARG A 105 25.78 -12.21 -10.46
CA ARG A 105 25.44 -13.26 -11.42
C ARG A 105 24.11 -13.92 -11.01
N ALA A 106 23.15 -13.94 -11.92
CA ALA A 106 21.78 -14.38 -11.64
C ALA A 106 21.65 -15.88 -11.32
N VAL A 107 20.48 -16.28 -10.85
CA VAL A 107 20.15 -17.66 -10.50
C VAL A 107 20.29 -18.63 -11.68
N MET A 108 20.09 -18.17 -12.91
CA MET A 108 20.33 -18.95 -14.15
C MET A 108 21.83 -19.01 -14.48
N MET A 109 22.63 -19.00 -13.46
CA MET A 109 24.07 -19.05 -13.51
C MET A 109 24.52 -20.41 -14.06
N PRO A 110 25.33 -20.40 -15.10
CA PRO A 110 25.95 -21.66 -15.58
C PRO A 110 26.92 -22.18 -14.51
N LEU A 111 26.58 -23.33 -13.94
CA LEU A 111 27.39 -23.96 -12.89
C LEU A 111 28.72 -24.53 -13.45
N ASP A 112 28.85 -24.65 -14.76
CA ASP A 112 30.02 -25.05 -15.49
C ASP A 112 31.07 -23.94 -15.68
N LEU A 113 30.70 -22.69 -15.35
CA LEU A 113 31.64 -21.56 -15.43
C LEU A 113 32.37 -21.33 -14.11
N ALA A 114 33.65 -20.97 -14.19
CA ALA A 114 34.41 -20.58 -13.01
C ALA A 114 33.80 -19.33 -12.33
N PRO A 115 33.86 -19.23 -10.99
CA PRO A 115 33.36 -18.07 -10.25
C PRO A 115 33.93 -16.71 -10.69
N SER A 116 35.16 -16.73 -11.21
CA SER A 116 35.85 -15.54 -11.73
C SER A 116 35.40 -15.12 -13.13
N THR A 117 34.56 -15.91 -13.81
CA THR A 117 34.10 -15.58 -15.16
C THR A 117 33.06 -14.50 -15.10
N SER A 118 33.34 -13.35 -15.71
CA SER A 118 32.38 -12.23 -15.83
C SER A 118 31.76 -12.26 -17.22
N ASP A 119 30.41 -12.15 -17.26
CA ASP A 119 29.63 -11.97 -18.48
C ASP A 119 28.63 -10.79 -18.38
N ILE A 120 28.92 -9.87 -17.50
CA ILE A 120 28.11 -8.67 -17.26
C ILE A 120 27.81 -7.90 -18.55
N ASP A 121 28.72 -7.94 -19.53
CA ASP A 121 28.55 -7.23 -20.81
C ASP A 121 27.35 -7.72 -21.64
N ARG A 122 26.80 -8.90 -21.33
CA ARG A 122 25.55 -9.38 -21.94
C ARG A 122 24.35 -8.57 -21.50
N PHE A 123 24.39 -7.99 -20.30
CA PHE A 123 23.31 -7.26 -19.67
C PHE A 123 23.49 -5.74 -19.71
N ILE A 124 24.67 -5.27 -20.12
CA ILE A 124 24.94 -3.83 -20.25
C ILE A 124 24.39 -3.34 -21.60
N PRO A 125 23.64 -2.23 -21.57
CA PRO A 125 23.17 -1.59 -22.79
C PRO A 125 24.31 -1.23 -23.72
N ARG A 126 24.03 -1.24 -25.02
CA ARG A 126 24.98 -0.84 -26.07
C ARG A 126 24.70 0.58 -26.51
N GLY A 127 25.70 1.22 -27.14
CA GLY A 127 25.56 2.58 -27.66
C GLY A 127 25.73 3.66 -26.60
N GLY A 128 25.03 4.78 -26.78
CA GLY A 128 25.13 5.95 -25.88
C GLY A 128 24.78 5.65 -24.42
N ASP A 129 23.87 4.73 -24.20
CA ASP A 129 23.44 4.33 -22.86
C ASP A 129 24.55 3.60 -22.06
N ALA A 130 25.53 3.02 -22.74
CA ALA A 130 26.70 2.39 -22.12
C ALA A 130 27.61 3.38 -21.39
N GLN A 131 27.41 4.68 -21.58
CA GLN A 131 28.17 5.76 -20.93
C GLN A 131 27.55 6.22 -19.60
N ALA A 132 26.41 5.67 -19.17
CA ALA A 132 25.81 6.06 -17.90
C ALA A 132 26.78 5.83 -16.72
N PRO A 133 26.95 6.81 -15.81
CA PRO A 133 27.98 6.78 -14.76
C PRO A 133 27.91 5.54 -13.85
N TRP A 134 26.69 5.04 -13.58
CA TRP A 134 26.48 3.87 -12.74
C TRP A 134 27.01 2.56 -13.37
N ILE A 135 27.10 2.47 -14.70
CA ILE A 135 27.58 1.25 -15.41
C ILE A 135 29.03 0.96 -15.08
N GLY A 136 29.88 1.97 -15.00
CA GLY A 136 31.29 1.79 -14.60
C GLY A 136 31.43 1.26 -13.18
N ARG A 137 30.56 1.69 -12.27
CA ARG A 137 30.50 1.15 -10.88
C ARG A 137 30.01 -0.30 -10.90
N SER A 138 28.95 -0.59 -11.62
CA SER A 138 28.39 -1.94 -11.74
C SER A 138 29.42 -2.96 -12.24
N ARG A 139 30.26 -2.61 -13.22
CA ARG A 139 31.36 -3.48 -13.68
C ARG A 139 32.39 -3.77 -12.58
N ARG A 140 32.75 -2.76 -11.78
CA ARG A 140 33.76 -2.96 -10.72
C ARG A 140 33.26 -3.81 -9.55
N HIS A 141 31.95 -3.79 -9.30
CA HIS A 141 31.32 -4.48 -8.18
C HIS A 141 30.52 -5.72 -8.59
N TYR A 142 30.72 -6.21 -9.82
CA TYR A 142 30.04 -7.43 -10.28
C TYR A 142 30.47 -8.64 -9.45
N ALA A 143 29.52 -9.21 -8.71
CA ALA A 143 29.78 -10.29 -7.79
C ALA A 143 29.34 -11.65 -8.36
N PHE A 144 29.92 -12.72 -7.82
CA PHE A 144 29.52 -14.07 -8.18
C PHE A 144 28.11 -14.43 -7.75
N ASP A 145 27.72 -13.97 -6.57
CA ASP A 145 26.40 -14.17 -5.99
C ASP A 145 25.94 -12.97 -5.15
N MET A 146 24.65 -12.97 -4.78
CA MET A 146 24.05 -11.92 -3.97
C MET A 146 24.70 -11.79 -2.59
N ALA A 147 25.04 -12.90 -1.95
CA ALA A 147 25.63 -12.91 -0.62
C ALA A 147 27.00 -12.23 -0.61
N SER A 148 27.82 -12.51 -1.63
CA SER A 148 29.12 -11.86 -1.80
C SER A 148 28.99 -10.36 -2.04
N ALA A 149 28.04 -9.95 -2.88
CA ALA A 149 27.74 -8.52 -3.11
C ALA A 149 27.31 -7.83 -1.82
N MET A 150 26.42 -8.45 -1.05
CA MET A 150 25.91 -7.89 0.23
C MET A 150 27.03 -7.76 1.28
N ARG A 151 27.85 -8.80 1.48
CA ARG A 151 28.98 -8.76 2.44
C ARG A 151 29.97 -7.65 2.09
N ALA A 152 30.31 -7.48 0.82
CA ALA A 152 31.19 -6.41 0.36
C ALA A 152 30.57 -5.03 0.66
N ALA A 153 29.30 -4.85 0.34
CA ALA A 153 28.59 -3.59 0.59
C ALA A 153 28.47 -3.27 2.09
N LEU A 154 28.10 -4.24 2.93
CA LEU A 154 28.02 -4.07 4.38
C LEU A 154 29.37 -3.63 4.98
N LYS A 155 30.46 -4.23 4.54
CA LYS A 155 31.81 -3.87 4.99
C LYS A 155 32.19 -2.45 4.57
N GLU A 156 31.97 -2.07 3.32
CA GLU A 156 32.27 -0.73 2.80
C GLU A 156 31.44 0.35 3.48
N LEU A 157 30.17 0.04 3.80
CA LEU A 157 29.27 0.93 4.55
C LEU A 157 29.50 0.91 6.07
N ARG A 158 30.47 0.13 6.56
CA ARG A 158 30.82 -0.02 8.00
C ARG A 158 29.68 -0.58 8.83
N LEU A 159 28.95 -1.53 8.27
CA LEU A 159 27.79 -2.16 8.93
C LEU A 159 28.09 -3.59 9.41
N ASP A 160 29.21 -4.16 9.02
CA ASP A 160 29.60 -5.55 9.28
C ASP A 160 29.81 -5.90 10.78
N GLY A 161 30.04 -4.91 11.63
CA GLY A 161 30.09 -5.06 13.09
C GLY A 161 29.00 -4.30 13.86
N GLY A 162 28.01 -3.77 13.14
CA GLY A 162 26.99 -2.87 13.68
C GLY A 162 25.68 -3.54 14.07
N ARG A 163 24.76 -2.75 14.59
CA ARG A 163 23.35 -3.10 14.80
C ARG A 163 22.56 -2.72 13.54
N VAL A 164 22.14 -3.69 12.76
CA VAL A 164 21.54 -3.46 11.44
C VAL A 164 20.11 -3.99 11.42
N ALA A 165 19.17 -3.13 11.03
CA ALA A 165 17.78 -3.49 10.82
C ALA A 165 17.62 -4.29 9.52
N TRP A 166 16.77 -5.31 9.53
CA TRP A 166 16.44 -6.14 8.38
C TRP A 166 14.94 -6.28 8.24
N ASP A 167 14.41 -6.05 7.07
CA ASP A 167 12.99 -6.31 6.78
C ASP A 167 12.68 -7.81 6.65
N ASP A 168 13.72 -8.63 6.42
CA ASP A 168 13.66 -10.09 6.45
C ASP A 168 14.86 -10.63 7.25
N LEU A 169 14.65 -10.92 8.52
CA LEU A 169 15.68 -11.49 9.40
C LEU A 169 16.21 -12.83 8.91
N GLY A 170 15.38 -13.60 8.20
CA GLY A 170 15.80 -14.88 7.62
C GLY A 170 16.90 -14.72 6.56
N VAL A 171 16.82 -13.68 5.74
CA VAL A 171 17.90 -13.33 4.81
C VAL A 171 19.15 -12.95 5.56
N GLY A 172 19.05 -12.09 6.59
CA GLY A 172 20.18 -11.69 7.41
C GLY A 172 20.90 -12.87 8.07
N HIS A 173 20.14 -13.79 8.65
CA HIS A 173 20.70 -15.01 9.26
C HIS A 173 21.41 -15.91 8.25
N ARG A 174 20.81 -16.11 7.06
CA ARG A 174 21.43 -16.91 5.98
C ARG A 174 22.70 -16.27 5.43
N LEU A 175 22.79 -14.93 5.48
CA LEU A 175 23.98 -14.22 5.00
C LEU A 175 25.20 -14.48 5.91
N GLY A 176 25.00 -14.64 7.21
CA GLY A 176 26.01 -15.02 8.18
C GLY A 176 27.20 -14.06 8.22
N VAL A 177 26.98 -12.80 8.62
CA VAL A 177 28.04 -11.83 8.84
C VAL A 177 28.41 -11.84 10.34
N ASP A 178 29.62 -12.31 10.63
CA ASP A 178 30.10 -12.38 12.01
C ASP A 178 30.25 -10.98 12.60
N GLY A 179 29.79 -10.81 13.85
CA GLY A 179 29.87 -9.55 14.59
C GLY A 179 28.72 -8.58 14.35
N MET A 180 27.90 -8.78 13.33
CA MET A 180 26.71 -7.96 13.08
C MET A 180 25.53 -8.39 13.96
N GLN A 181 24.91 -7.44 14.63
CA GLN A 181 23.67 -7.67 15.37
C GLN A 181 22.47 -7.42 14.45
N LEU A 182 21.71 -8.46 14.15
CA LEU A 182 20.47 -8.37 13.37
C LEU A 182 19.34 -7.87 14.25
N VAL A 183 18.59 -6.88 13.75
CA VAL A 183 17.42 -6.31 14.42
C VAL A 183 16.25 -6.30 13.43
N ASP A 184 15.03 -6.52 13.91
CA ASP A 184 13.84 -6.43 13.09
C ASP A 184 13.67 -5.00 12.55
N GLY A 185 13.54 -4.89 11.24
CA GLY A 185 13.37 -3.63 10.51
C GLY A 185 11.94 -3.14 10.39
N TYR A 186 10.96 -3.89 10.89
CA TYR A 186 9.55 -3.53 10.79
C TYR A 186 9.27 -2.14 11.39
N ASP A 187 9.64 -1.92 12.66
CA ASP A 187 9.35 -0.66 13.35
C ASP A 187 9.98 0.59 12.68
N PRO A 188 11.28 0.66 12.36
CA PRO A 188 11.84 1.85 11.71
C PRO A 188 11.27 2.09 10.31
N LEU A 189 10.94 1.04 9.55
CA LEU A 189 10.30 1.17 8.24
C LEU A 189 8.87 1.68 8.37
N MET A 190 8.07 1.11 9.26
CA MET A 190 6.70 1.56 9.48
C MET A 190 6.66 2.99 9.98
N PHE A 191 7.56 3.36 10.90
CA PHE A 191 7.67 4.75 11.37
C PHE A 191 7.97 5.71 10.22
N ALA A 192 8.89 5.36 9.31
CA ALA A 192 9.21 6.20 8.16
C ALA A 192 8.04 6.28 7.17
N ARG A 193 7.41 5.15 6.85
CA ARG A 193 6.33 5.03 5.87
C ARG A 193 5.01 5.63 6.35
N ALA A 194 4.81 5.76 7.67
CA ALA A 194 3.59 6.33 8.25
C ALA A 194 3.31 7.74 7.73
N VAL A 195 4.33 8.59 7.60
CA VAL A 195 4.22 9.98 7.12
C VAL A 195 4.72 10.06 5.68
N LYS A 196 3.80 10.40 4.77
CA LYS A 196 4.01 10.36 3.33
C LYS A 196 4.75 11.59 2.82
N THR A 197 5.56 11.40 1.79
CA THR A 197 6.06 12.49 0.95
C THR A 197 5.00 12.95 -0.04
N ASP A 198 5.18 14.12 -0.66
CA ASP A 198 4.26 14.63 -1.68
C ASP A 198 4.11 13.66 -2.86
N ALA A 199 5.19 12.96 -3.23
CA ALA A 199 5.17 11.96 -4.28
C ALA A 199 4.32 10.75 -3.91
N GLU A 200 4.39 10.29 -2.66
CA GLU A 200 3.57 9.20 -2.15
C GLU A 200 2.09 9.59 -2.07
N LEU A 201 1.80 10.83 -1.65
CA LEU A 201 0.42 11.35 -1.61
C LEU A 201 -0.24 11.33 -2.99
N LEU A 202 0.48 11.75 -4.05
CA LEU A 202 -0.03 11.68 -5.41
C LEU A 202 -0.34 10.25 -5.86
N LEU A 203 0.48 9.27 -5.46
CA LEU A 203 0.24 7.86 -5.78
C LEU A 203 -0.99 7.32 -5.05
N LEU A 204 -1.16 7.68 -3.78
CA LEU A 204 -2.33 7.27 -3.00
C LEU A 204 -3.63 7.90 -3.50
N GLU A 205 -3.60 9.17 -3.91
CA GLU A 205 -4.75 9.80 -4.58
C GLU A 205 -5.11 9.06 -5.88
N ARG A 206 -4.10 8.70 -6.68
CA ARG A 206 -4.33 7.94 -7.91
C ARG A 206 -4.90 6.56 -7.62
N SER A 207 -4.36 5.85 -6.64
CA SER A 207 -4.82 4.51 -6.27
C SER A 207 -6.28 4.54 -5.78
N THR A 208 -6.66 5.52 -4.96
CA THR A 208 -8.02 5.69 -4.47
C THR A 208 -9.00 6.02 -5.62
N ARG A 209 -8.62 6.88 -6.57
CA ARG A 209 -9.45 7.19 -7.75
C ARG A 209 -9.65 5.98 -8.66
N LEU A 210 -8.63 5.14 -8.79
CA LEU A 210 -8.75 3.88 -9.53
C LEU A 210 -9.78 2.97 -8.87
N ASN A 211 -9.70 2.80 -7.56
CA ASN A 211 -10.66 2.03 -6.77
C ASN A 211 -12.09 2.54 -6.95
N GLU A 212 -12.30 3.85 -6.76
CA GLU A 212 -13.62 4.48 -6.96
C GLU A 212 -14.18 4.18 -8.37
N THR A 213 -13.35 4.31 -9.40
CA THR A 213 -13.75 4.03 -10.77
C THR A 213 -14.08 2.56 -10.99
N ALA A 214 -13.31 1.65 -10.39
CA ALA A 214 -13.56 0.22 -10.48
C ALA A 214 -14.88 -0.16 -9.79
N ILE A 215 -15.16 0.41 -8.62
CA ILE A 215 -16.42 0.21 -7.89
C ILE A 215 -17.62 0.68 -8.73
N ARG A 216 -17.58 1.90 -9.29
CA ARG A 216 -18.67 2.43 -10.14
C ARG A 216 -18.92 1.55 -11.37
N ARG A 217 -17.87 0.99 -11.96
CA ARG A 217 -18.00 0.05 -13.09
C ARG A 217 -18.58 -1.29 -12.69
N THR A 218 -18.24 -1.76 -11.51
CA THR A 218 -18.83 -2.97 -10.94
C THR A 218 -20.34 -2.81 -10.76
N MET A 219 -20.76 -1.66 -10.21
CA MET A 219 -22.18 -1.32 -10.09
C MET A 219 -22.88 -1.28 -11.45
N ALA A 220 -22.26 -0.64 -12.44
CA ALA A 220 -22.79 -0.53 -13.79
C ALA A 220 -22.85 -1.89 -14.55
N ALA A 221 -22.03 -2.84 -14.16
CA ALA A 221 -22.03 -4.19 -14.74
C ALA A 221 -23.09 -5.10 -14.15
N TRP A 222 -23.69 -4.73 -13.01
CA TRP A 222 -24.73 -5.54 -12.39
C TRP A 222 -25.98 -5.60 -13.26
N GLN A 223 -26.58 -6.78 -13.28
CA GLN A 223 -27.87 -7.04 -13.88
C GLN A 223 -28.61 -8.08 -13.05
N LYS A 224 -29.95 -8.10 -13.15
CA LYS A 224 -30.77 -9.08 -12.44
C LYS A 224 -30.29 -10.51 -12.69
N GLY A 225 -30.08 -11.26 -11.62
CA GLY A 225 -29.54 -12.62 -11.64
C GLY A 225 -28.02 -12.70 -11.55
N ALA A 226 -27.31 -11.55 -11.48
CA ALA A 226 -25.88 -11.55 -11.20
C ALA A 226 -25.61 -12.06 -9.78
N THR A 227 -24.54 -12.83 -9.63
CA THR A 227 -24.09 -13.38 -8.36
C THR A 227 -23.03 -12.52 -7.70
N TRP A 228 -22.69 -12.78 -6.42
CA TRP A 228 -21.54 -12.18 -5.76
C TRP A 228 -20.24 -12.42 -6.50
N ARG A 229 -20.07 -13.64 -7.07
CA ARG A 229 -18.93 -13.99 -7.92
C ARG A 229 -18.84 -13.11 -9.16
N ASP A 230 -19.98 -12.78 -9.78
CA ASP A 230 -20.00 -11.90 -10.95
C ASP A 230 -19.59 -10.49 -10.61
N LEU A 231 -20.00 -9.97 -9.45
CA LEU A 231 -19.57 -8.65 -8.97
C LEU A 231 -18.05 -8.62 -8.70
N ASN A 232 -17.52 -9.65 -8.02
CA ASN A 232 -16.08 -9.75 -7.78
C ASN A 232 -15.27 -9.83 -9.08
N ARG A 233 -15.76 -10.61 -10.06
CA ARG A 233 -15.13 -10.68 -11.39
C ARG A 233 -15.20 -9.35 -12.14
N ALA A 234 -16.34 -8.66 -12.08
CA ALA A 234 -16.51 -7.36 -12.71
C ALA A 234 -15.53 -6.32 -12.11
N TYR A 235 -15.38 -6.32 -10.78
CA TYR A 235 -14.41 -5.47 -10.10
C TYR A 235 -12.98 -5.80 -10.51
N ALA A 236 -12.56 -7.05 -10.45
CA ALA A 236 -11.21 -7.46 -10.85
C ALA A 236 -10.91 -7.13 -12.32
N ALA A 237 -11.88 -7.31 -13.21
CA ALA A 237 -11.76 -6.93 -14.61
C ALA A 237 -11.60 -5.41 -14.78
N ALA A 238 -12.38 -4.61 -14.04
CA ALA A 238 -12.29 -3.14 -14.05
C ALA A 238 -10.91 -2.68 -13.55
N VAL A 239 -10.42 -3.23 -12.43
CA VAL A 239 -9.10 -2.94 -11.88
C VAL A 239 -8.00 -3.22 -12.90
N THR A 240 -7.99 -4.43 -13.47
CA THR A 240 -6.98 -4.82 -14.46
C THR A 240 -6.99 -3.90 -15.68
N HIS A 241 -8.17 -3.54 -16.13
CA HIS A 241 -8.36 -2.66 -17.28
C HIS A 241 -7.87 -1.22 -17.00
N LEU A 242 -7.95 -0.77 -15.74
CA LEU A 242 -7.41 0.52 -15.28
C LEU A 242 -5.89 0.49 -14.99
N GLY A 243 -5.24 -0.66 -15.17
CA GLY A 243 -3.81 -0.83 -14.97
C GLY A 243 -3.40 -1.12 -13.52
N GLY A 244 -4.36 -1.41 -12.65
CA GLY A 244 -4.13 -1.86 -11.29
C GLY A 244 -4.05 -3.38 -11.17
N PHE A 245 -3.78 -3.84 -9.96
CA PHE A 245 -3.75 -5.25 -9.58
C PHE A 245 -4.56 -5.46 -8.31
N VAL A 246 -5.48 -6.40 -8.33
CA VAL A 246 -6.12 -6.89 -7.10
C VAL A 246 -5.03 -7.57 -6.26
N ARG A 247 -4.92 -7.22 -4.99
CA ARG A 247 -3.82 -7.71 -4.16
C ARG A 247 -4.06 -9.08 -3.58
N ASP A 248 -5.27 -9.36 -3.17
CA ASP A 248 -5.67 -10.63 -2.59
C ASP A 248 -6.52 -11.46 -3.58
N PRO A 249 -6.70 -12.77 -3.35
CA PRO A 249 -7.42 -13.61 -4.30
C PRO A 249 -8.87 -13.20 -4.56
N ALA A 250 -9.42 -12.33 -3.74
CA ALA A 250 -10.73 -11.73 -3.97
C ALA A 250 -10.66 -10.21 -3.78
N ALA A 251 -11.13 -9.46 -4.75
CA ALA A 251 -11.58 -8.12 -4.48
C ALA A 251 -12.71 -8.25 -3.45
N MET A 252 -12.59 -7.61 -2.30
CA MET A 252 -13.58 -7.75 -1.24
C MET A 252 -14.84 -6.98 -1.59
N VAL A 253 -15.63 -7.56 -2.49
CA VAL A 253 -17.02 -7.18 -2.71
C VAL A 253 -17.85 -8.18 -1.92
N TRP A 254 -18.34 -7.75 -0.80
CA TRP A 254 -19.01 -8.63 0.15
C TRP A 254 -20.27 -7.99 0.74
N GLY A 255 -21.03 -8.75 1.47
CA GLY A 255 -22.26 -8.32 2.11
C GLY A 255 -23.02 -9.50 2.67
N HIS A 256 -24.25 -9.25 3.05
CA HIS A 256 -25.16 -10.29 3.47
C HIS A 256 -26.30 -10.38 2.49
N PRO A 257 -26.65 -11.58 2.04
CA PRO A 257 -27.93 -11.79 1.34
C PRO A 257 -29.08 -11.26 2.19
N ARG A 258 -30.07 -10.71 1.52
CA ARG A 258 -31.30 -10.26 2.18
C ARG A 258 -31.95 -11.47 2.87
N GLY A 259 -32.26 -11.33 4.15
CA GLY A 259 -32.85 -12.42 4.94
C GLY A 259 -31.82 -13.31 5.68
N SER A 260 -30.53 -13.05 5.59
CA SER A 260 -29.52 -13.83 6.32
C SER A 260 -29.34 -13.37 7.77
N ASP A 261 -28.85 -14.30 8.61
CA ASP A 261 -28.47 -14.04 10.00
C ASP A 261 -27.52 -12.83 10.10
N PRO A 262 -27.67 -11.97 11.11
CA PRO A 262 -26.82 -10.82 11.37
C PRO A 262 -25.33 -11.10 11.58
N VAL A 263 -24.88 -12.34 11.59
CA VAL A 263 -23.45 -12.66 11.69
C VAL A 263 -22.73 -12.23 10.42
N MET A 264 -21.80 -11.29 10.59
CA MET A 264 -20.87 -10.91 9.53
C MET A 264 -20.02 -12.13 9.14
N THR A 265 -20.30 -12.74 8.02
CA THR A 265 -19.40 -13.69 7.38
C THR A 265 -18.61 -12.93 6.30
N LEU A 266 -17.31 -12.89 6.44
CA LEU A 266 -16.40 -12.67 5.31
C LEU A 266 -16.58 -13.90 4.43
N ALA A 267 -17.53 -13.79 3.52
CA ALA A 267 -18.15 -14.95 2.95
C ALA A 267 -17.32 -15.61 1.87
N THR A 268 -16.66 -16.65 2.25
CA THR A 268 -16.49 -17.79 1.37
C THR A 268 -17.77 -18.64 1.48
N GLY A 269 -18.49 -18.85 0.38
CA GLY A 269 -19.70 -19.66 0.35
C GLY A 269 -20.97 -18.96 -0.15
N LEU A 270 -20.93 -17.63 -0.30
CA LEU A 270 -22.04 -16.87 -0.91
C LEU A 270 -21.80 -16.52 -2.38
N GLU A 271 -20.66 -16.94 -2.94
CA GLU A 271 -20.23 -16.51 -4.27
C GLU A 271 -21.22 -16.84 -5.38
N ASP A 272 -21.99 -17.90 -5.22
CA ASP A 272 -22.97 -18.35 -6.22
C ASP A 272 -24.40 -17.91 -5.91
N GLU A 273 -24.62 -17.19 -4.80
CA GLU A 273 -25.91 -16.59 -4.51
C GLU A 273 -26.15 -15.34 -5.37
N THR A 274 -27.40 -15.11 -5.76
CA THR A 274 -27.79 -13.95 -6.55
C THR A 274 -27.86 -12.69 -5.70
N VAL A 275 -27.44 -11.57 -6.30
CA VAL A 275 -27.52 -10.25 -5.70
C VAL A 275 -28.82 -9.59 -6.16
N GLU A 276 -29.81 -9.58 -5.27
CA GLU A 276 -31.15 -9.10 -5.58
C GLU A 276 -31.28 -7.57 -5.36
N PRO A 277 -32.27 -6.89 -5.99
CA PRO A 277 -32.61 -5.52 -5.69
C PRO A 277 -32.83 -5.29 -4.17
N GLY A 278 -32.30 -4.20 -3.65
CA GLY A 278 -32.32 -3.88 -2.22
C GLY A 278 -31.28 -4.58 -1.37
N THR A 279 -30.43 -5.44 -1.94
CA THR A 279 -29.26 -6.00 -1.25
C THR A 279 -28.27 -4.90 -0.92
N HIS A 280 -27.72 -4.93 0.30
CA HIS A 280 -26.62 -4.06 0.71
C HIS A 280 -25.30 -4.74 0.37
N VAL A 281 -24.67 -4.29 -0.70
CA VAL A 281 -23.31 -4.70 -1.09
C VAL A 281 -22.31 -3.78 -0.41
N MET A 282 -21.34 -4.36 0.27
CA MET A 282 -20.25 -3.63 0.90
C MET A 282 -19.02 -3.73 0.01
N PHE A 283 -18.53 -2.60 -0.46
CA PHE A 283 -17.24 -2.49 -1.12
C PHE A 283 -16.18 -2.21 -0.06
N ASP A 284 -15.33 -3.19 0.14
CA ASP A 284 -14.13 -3.15 0.98
C ASP A 284 -13.00 -3.68 0.09
N CYS A 285 -12.55 -2.81 -0.80
CA CYS A 285 -11.79 -3.23 -1.96
C CYS A 285 -10.33 -2.86 -1.85
N HIS A 286 -9.44 -3.83 -2.06
CA HIS A 286 -8.02 -3.59 -2.03
C HIS A 286 -7.30 -4.00 -3.31
N GLY A 287 -6.18 -3.32 -3.56
CA GLY A 287 -5.30 -3.61 -4.66
C GLY A 287 -4.14 -2.63 -4.70
N THR A 288 -3.38 -2.67 -5.78
CA THR A 288 -2.22 -1.80 -5.95
C THR A 288 -2.10 -1.25 -7.36
N ILE A 289 -1.66 0.00 -7.45
CA ILE A 289 -1.10 0.57 -8.66
C ILE A 289 0.25 1.20 -8.32
N ASP A 290 1.27 0.96 -9.13
CA ASP A 290 2.65 1.40 -8.87
C ASP A 290 3.13 1.00 -7.44
N LEU A 291 2.70 -0.16 -6.95
CA LEU A 291 2.92 -0.73 -5.62
C LEU A 291 2.20 -0.02 -4.46
N TYR A 292 1.60 1.16 -4.66
CA TYR A 292 0.79 1.81 -3.64
C TYR A 292 -0.60 1.19 -3.58
N CYS A 293 -1.02 0.88 -2.36
CA CYS A 293 -2.31 0.27 -2.11
C CYS A 293 -3.44 1.29 -2.24
N TRP A 294 -4.58 0.81 -2.63
CA TRP A 294 -5.84 1.43 -2.28
C TRP A 294 -6.58 0.56 -1.28
N ASP A 295 -7.55 1.16 -0.65
CA ASP A 295 -8.40 0.53 0.31
C ASP A 295 -9.79 1.15 0.28
N GLY A 296 -10.77 0.45 0.85
CA GLY A 296 -12.06 1.01 1.18
C GLY A 296 -13.09 1.03 0.07
N GLY A 297 -14.12 1.73 0.41
CA GLY A 297 -15.35 1.87 -0.33
C GLY A 297 -16.53 2.07 0.63
N LYS A 298 -17.72 1.76 0.19
CA LYS A 298 -18.92 1.93 1.00
C LYS A 298 -20.08 1.06 0.55
N THR A 299 -21.14 1.04 1.34
CA THR A 299 -22.35 0.31 1.02
C THR A 299 -22.99 0.83 -0.28
N TRP A 300 -23.34 -0.10 -1.14
CA TRP A 300 -24.21 0.09 -2.29
C TRP A 300 -25.53 -0.62 -2.05
N VAL A 301 -26.64 0.09 -2.21
CA VAL A 301 -27.99 -0.49 -2.20
C VAL A 301 -28.38 -0.77 -3.64
N VAL A 302 -28.43 -2.04 -3.99
CA VAL A 302 -28.62 -2.52 -5.35
C VAL A 302 -30.00 -2.14 -5.86
N ASP A 303 -30.09 -1.44 -6.98
CA ASP A 303 -31.33 -0.99 -7.63
C ASP A 303 -32.36 -0.37 -6.66
N GLY A 304 -31.82 0.37 -5.66
CA GLY A 304 -32.64 0.96 -4.59
C GLY A 304 -31.92 2.04 -3.81
N ALA A 305 -32.45 2.34 -2.65
CA ALA A 305 -31.90 3.27 -1.66
C ALA A 305 -32.13 2.70 -0.24
N PRO A 306 -31.38 3.19 0.77
CA PRO A 306 -31.60 2.76 2.15
C PRO A 306 -33.04 3.06 2.61
N GLU A 307 -33.70 2.10 3.22
CA GLU A 307 -35.07 2.20 3.72
C GLU A 307 -35.15 1.93 5.24
N GLY A 308 -36.21 2.38 5.89
CA GLY A 308 -36.43 2.10 7.31
C GLY A 308 -35.25 2.50 8.21
N GLY A 309 -34.81 1.59 9.06
CA GLY A 309 -33.67 1.76 9.94
C GLY A 309 -32.36 2.01 9.20
N ALA A 310 -32.15 1.39 8.03
CA ALA A 310 -30.98 1.59 7.19
C ALA A 310 -30.75 3.06 6.81
N ARG A 311 -31.83 3.82 6.58
CA ARG A 311 -31.75 5.27 6.31
C ARG A 311 -31.17 6.04 7.50
N THR A 312 -31.58 5.66 8.70
CA THR A 312 -31.07 6.28 9.94
C THR A 312 -29.59 5.98 10.13
N PHE A 313 -29.19 4.73 9.90
CA PHE A 313 -27.79 4.33 10.04
C PHE A 313 -26.91 4.92 8.94
N ALA A 314 -27.38 4.99 7.71
CA ALA A 314 -26.68 5.66 6.62
C ALA A 314 -26.38 7.13 6.96
N LYS A 315 -27.41 7.87 7.40
CA LYS A 315 -27.26 9.25 7.84
C LYS A 315 -26.31 9.38 9.05
N ALA A 316 -26.41 8.48 10.01
CA ALA A 316 -25.56 8.48 11.18
C ALA A 316 -24.08 8.23 10.79
N THR A 317 -23.84 7.26 9.93
CA THR A 317 -22.49 6.94 9.45
C THR A 317 -21.87 8.10 8.66
N ALA A 318 -22.64 8.76 7.79
CA ALA A 318 -22.17 9.94 7.07
C ALA A 318 -21.79 11.08 8.04
N GLN A 319 -22.64 11.38 9.04
CA GLN A 319 -22.35 12.41 10.05
C GLN A 319 -21.15 12.04 10.94
N VAL A 320 -20.97 10.76 11.25
CA VAL A 320 -19.78 10.29 11.98
C VAL A 320 -18.52 10.54 11.14
N CYS A 321 -18.55 10.20 9.86
CA CYS A 321 -17.42 10.44 8.96
C CYS A 321 -17.06 11.93 8.90
N GLU A 322 -18.03 12.81 8.68
CA GLU A 322 -17.83 14.26 8.68
C GLU A 322 -17.20 14.75 10.00
N ALA A 323 -17.74 14.32 11.13
CA ALA A 323 -17.22 14.71 12.44
C ALA A 323 -15.82 14.18 12.74
N LEU A 324 -15.45 13.02 12.16
CA LEU A 324 -14.11 12.48 12.24
C LEU A 324 -13.13 13.26 11.37
N LEU A 325 -13.50 13.62 10.13
CA LEU A 325 -12.66 14.44 9.28
C LEU A 325 -12.26 15.76 9.96
N ASP A 326 -13.21 16.43 10.62
CA ASP A 326 -12.93 17.64 11.38
C ASP A 326 -11.98 17.42 12.58
N ALA A 327 -12.03 16.22 13.18
CA ALA A 327 -11.23 15.86 14.36
C ALA A 327 -9.87 15.26 13.99
N MET A 328 -9.69 14.74 12.78
CA MET A 328 -8.47 14.06 12.32
C MET A 328 -7.38 15.07 11.99
N ARG A 329 -6.72 15.57 13.03
CA ARG A 329 -5.63 16.56 12.98
C ARG A 329 -4.36 16.00 13.61
N PRO A 330 -3.19 16.56 13.30
CA PRO A 330 -1.96 16.17 13.99
C PRO A 330 -2.11 16.24 15.51
N GLY A 331 -1.72 15.17 16.20
CA GLY A 331 -1.84 15.00 17.65
C GLY A 331 -3.11 14.29 18.12
N ALA A 332 -4.17 14.19 17.29
CA ALA A 332 -5.39 13.44 17.66
C ALA A 332 -5.06 11.95 17.83
N ARG A 333 -5.59 11.35 18.92
CA ARG A 333 -5.36 9.93 19.24
C ARG A 333 -6.51 9.06 18.73
N ILE A 334 -6.19 7.82 18.39
CA ILE A 334 -7.19 6.86 17.90
C ILE A 334 -8.33 6.67 18.90
N SER A 335 -8.04 6.57 20.20
CA SER A 335 -9.07 6.45 21.24
C SER A 335 -10.01 7.65 21.30
N GLU A 336 -9.50 8.86 21.09
CA GLU A 336 -10.28 10.10 21.07
C GLU A 336 -11.22 10.12 19.85
N LEU A 337 -10.71 9.72 18.68
CA LEU A 337 -11.50 9.63 17.46
C LEU A 337 -12.62 8.59 17.58
N GLN A 338 -12.33 7.41 18.15
CA GLN A 338 -13.34 6.39 18.44
C GLN A 338 -14.42 6.90 19.43
N ALA A 339 -14.00 7.60 20.48
CA ALA A 339 -14.95 8.20 21.43
C ALA A 339 -15.83 9.25 20.75
N ARG A 340 -15.24 10.09 19.90
CA ARG A 340 -15.95 11.10 19.11
C ARG A 340 -16.99 10.47 18.20
N ALA A 341 -16.62 9.44 17.45
CA ALA A 341 -17.53 8.70 16.57
C ALA A 341 -18.74 8.15 17.34
N ARG A 342 -18.51 7.46 18.47
CA ARG A 342 -19.58 6.94 19.31
C ARG A 342 -20.48 8.03 19.91
N GLN A 343 -19.93 9.21 20.21
CA GLN A 343 -20.71 10.36 20.65
C GLN A 343 -21.68 10.83 19.56
N VAL A 344 -21.24 10.88 18.30
CA VAL A 344 -22.07 11.28 17.18
C VAL A 344 -23.16 10.24 16.93
N TYR A 345 -22.85 8.94 16.92
CA TYR A 345 -23.85 7.86 16.80
C TYR A 345 -24.95 7.99 17.87
N ARG A 346 -24.58 8.28 19.13
CA ARG A 346 -25.56 8.54 20.22
C ARG A 346 -26.42 9.76 19.92
N GLY A 347 -25.82 10.85 19.46
CA GLY A 347 -26.52 12.10 19.16
C GLY A 347 -27.57 11.98 18.03
N VAL A 348 -27.33 11.09 17.07
CA VAL A 348 -28.26 10.75 15.98
C VAL A 348 -29.38 9.80 16.44
N GLY A 349 -29.24 9.19 17.61
CA GLY A 349 -30.23 8.26 18.16
C GLY A 349 -30.08 6.82 17.69
N VAL A 350 -28.88 6.41 17.33
CA VAL A 350 -28.55 5.00 17.02
C VAL A 350 -28.74 4.18 18.32
N PRO A 351 -29.49 3.06 18.28
CA PRO A 351 -29.88 2.32 19.50
C PRO A 351 -28.70 1.79 20.31
N ASP A 352 -27.66 1.30 19.66
CA ASP A 352 -26.47 0.74 20.32
C ASP A 352 -25.18 1.27 19.68
N PRO A 353 -24.73 2.48 20.08
CA PRO A 353 -23.49 3.05 19.57
C PRO A 353 -22.24 2.21 19.92
N ALA A 354 -22.33 1.35 20.91
CA ALA A 354 -21.20 0.50 21.33
C ALA A 354 -20.94 -0.63 20.33
N SER A 355 -21.97 -1.09 19.63
CA SER A 355 -21.84 -2.13 18.60
C SER A 355 -21.15 -1.65 17.33
N ALA A 356 -21.04 -0.34 17.11
CA ALA A 356 -20.33 0.20 15.95
C ALA A 356 -18.84 -0.20 15.99
N ILE A 357 -18.39 -0.80 14.91
CA ILE A 357 -16.97 -1.12 14.68
C ILE A 357 -16.34 0.12 14.06
N ILE A 358 -15.35 0.67 14.75
CA ILE A 358 -14.65 1.90 14.36
C ILE A 358 -13.16 1.63 14.53
N PHE A 359 -12.42 1.56 13.45
CA PHE A 359 -10.98 1.40 13.54
C PHE A 359 -10.23 2.18 12.45
N PHE A 360 -8.92 2.27 12.61
CA PHE A 360 -8.03 3.08 11.79
C PHE A 360 -6.72 2.34 11.59
N HIS A 361 -6.14 2.48 10.42
CA HIS A 361 -4.77 2.07 10.15
C HIS A 361 -4.14 3.03 9.14
N GLY A 362 -2.83 2.92 8.92
CA GLY A 362 -2.17 3.66 7.84
C GLY A 362 -2.28 2.90 6.54
N LEU A 363 -2.25 3.62 5.43
CA LEU A 363 -2.26 3.08 4.07
C LEU A 363 -1.05 3.58 3.29
N GLY A 364 -0.46 2.73 2.49
CA GLY A 364 0.70 3.08 1.67
C GLY A 364 1.13 1.94 0.74
N LEU A 365 2.37 1.51 0.87
CA LEU A 365 2.90 0.33 0.17
C LEU A 365 2.39 -1.00 0.76
N SER A 366 1.84 -0.96 1.94
CA SER A 366 1.09 -2.05 2.55
C SER A 366 -0.35 -1.60 2.75
N HIS A 367 -1.27 -2.55 2.72
CA HIS A 367 -2.66 -2.35 3.11
C HIS A 367 -2.75 -1.78 4.53
N MET A 368 -1.91 -2.24 5.45
CA MET A 368 -1.81 -1.71 6.80
C MET A 368 -0.38 -1.20 7.05
N ASP A 369 -0.09 0.05 6.67
CA ASP A 369 1.23 0.66 6.87
C ASP A 369 1.50 0.95 8.34
N ILE A 370 0.47 1.38 9.08
CA ILE A 370 0.50 1.49 10.53
C ILE A 370 -0.87 1.11 11.08
N GLU A 371 -0.91 0.17 11.99
CA GLU A 371 -2.09 -0.23 12.76
C GLU A 371 -1.86 0.03 14.24
N GLN A 372 -0.61 -0.08 14.64
CA GLN A 372 -0.18 0.09 16.00
C GLN A 372 1.29 0.52 16.05
N THR A 373 1.66 1.25 17.07
CA THR A 373 3.06 1.59 17.34
C THR A 373 3.67 0.63 18.35
N LEU A 374 4.99 0.50 18.35
CA LEU A 374 5.71 -0.26 19.37
C LEU A 374 6.21 0.68 20.47
N ALA A 375 5.41 0.87 21.51
CA ALA A 375 5.82 1.61 22.70
C ALA A 375 6.47 0.65 23.71
N ASN A 376 7.73 0.91 24.07
CA ASN A 376 8.51 0.04 24.97
C ASN A 376 8.54 -1.44 24.53
N GLY A 377 8.62 -1.69 23.22
CA GLY A 377 8.61 -3.03 22.65
C GLY A 377 7.26 -3.75 22.68
N ARG A 378 6.18 -3.05 23.02
CA ARG A 378 4.82 -3.60 23.03
C ARG A 378 3.93 -2.89 22.02
N PRO A 379 3.04 -3.62 21.34
CA PRO A 379 2.06 -3.01 20.45
C PRO A 379 1.15 -2.03 21.22
N ASN A 380 0.93 -0.86 20.64
CA ASN A 380 0.00 0.14 21.15
C ASN A 380 -0.90 0.64 20.01
N GLY A 381 -2.16 0.24 20.02
CA GLY A 381 -3.17 0.65 19.04
C GLY A 381 -3.68 2.08 19.22
N ASP A 382 -3.34 2.76 20.33
CA ASP A 382 -3.70 4.16 20.56
C ASP A 382 -2.57 5.10 20.14
N TRP A 383 -2.27 5.13 18.83
CA TRP A 383 -1.29 6.04 18.25
C TRP A 383 -1.90 7.41 17.93
N ALA A 384 -1.06 8.41 17.75
CA ALA A 384 -1.46 9.76 17.37
C ALA A 384 -1.27 10.00 15.88
N LEU A 385 -2.17 10.79 15.30
CA LEU A 385 -2.06 11.24 13.90
C LEU A 385 -0.91 12.25 13.75
N GLU A 386 -0.25 12.19 12.61
CA GLU A 386 0.74 13.18 12.17
C GLU A 386 0.35 13.76 10.80
N GLU A 387 0.79 14.99 10.50
CA GLU A 387 0.59 15.60 9.19
C GLU A 387 1.17 14.70 8.09
N ASN A 388 0.47 14.59 6.97
CA ASN A 388 0.79 13.74 5.84
C ASN A 388 0.69 12.21 6.09
N MET A 389 0.06 11.79 7.17
CA MET A 389 -0.43 10.41 7.23
C MET A 389 -1.60 10.23 6.26
N VAL A 390 -1.74 9.02 5.72
CA VAL A 390 -2.95 8.60 4.99
C VAL A 390 -3.55 7.44 5.76
N VAL A 391 -4.78 7.63 6.19
CA VAL A 391 -5.45 6.80 7.20
C VAL A 391 -6.85 6.41 6.72
N PRO A 392 -7.09 5.14 6.37
CA PRO A 392 -8.43 4.59 6.25
C PRO A 392 -9.20 4.68 7.57
N VAL A 393 -10.45 5.08 7.45
CA VAL A 393 -11.41 5.21 8.55
C VAL A 393 -12.54 4.23 8.31
N HIS A 394 -12.58 3.17 9.10
CA HIS A 394 -13.61 2.14 9.00
C HIS A 394 -14.77 2.42 9.92
N LEU A 395 -15.94 2.52 9.33
CA LEU A 395 -17.21 2.70 10.03
C LEU A 395 -18.17 1.60 9.61
N LEU A 396 -18.31 0.59 10.45
CA LEU A 396 -19.28 -0.46 10.27
C LEU A 396 -20.32 -0.40 11.40
N TYR A 397 -21.56 -0.17 11.04
CA TYR A 397 -22.66 -0.39 11.95
C TYR A 397 -23.36 -1.70 11.59
N PRO A 398 -23.31 -2.73 12.47
CA PRO A 398 -23.83 -4.05 12.16
C PRO A 398 -25.34 -4.08 11.97
N GLY A 399 -26.13 -3.32 12.79
CA GLY A 399 -27.57 -3.20 12.66
C GLY A 399 -28.32 -4.53 12.57
N GLY A 400 -29.61 -4.47 12.27
CA GLY A 400 -30.40 -5.62 11.85
C GLY A 400 -30.13 -6.01 10.40
N GLU A 401 -30.83 -7.04 9.93
CA GLU A 401 -30.65 -7.69 8.64
C GLU A 401 -30.58 -6.75 7.42
N HIS A 402 -31.36 -5.65 7.43
CA HIS A 402 -31.43 -4.67 6.35
C HIS A 402 -30.87 -3.30 6.74
N GLU A 403 -30.06 -3.25 7.79
CA GLU A 403 -29.65 -1.98 8.41
C GLU A 403 -28.15 -1.76 8.39
N ARG A 404 -27.37 -2.75 7.96
CA ARG A 404 -25.91 -2.65 7.94
C ARG A 404 -25.44 -1.55 7.03
N MET A 405 -24.52 -0.76 7.57
CA MET A 405 -23.84 0.29 6.83
C MET A 405 -22.34 0.14 6.99
N TRP A 406 -21.68 0.17 5.87
CA TRP A 406 -20.24 0.20 5.73
C TRP A 406 -19.84 1.51 5.05
N LEU A 407 -18.87 2.16 5.62
CA LEU A 407 -18.15 3.26 5.01
C LEU A 407 -16.69 3.15 5.40
N GLU A 408 -15.84 3.05 4.44
CA GLU A 408 -14.41 3.17 4.62
C GLU A 408 -13.91 4.30 3.73
N GLU A 409 -13.50 5.40 4.37
CA GLU A 409 -12.93 6.56 3.72
C GLU A 409 -11.43 6.60 3.90
N VAL A 410 -10.69 6.86 2.83
CA VAL A 410 -9.25 7.07 2.89
C VAL A 410 -8.97 8.56 3.11
N VAL A 411 -8.33 8.89 4.21
CA VAL A 411 -8.16 10.27 4.68
C VAL A 411 -6.69 10.67 4.70
N HIS A 412 -6.35 11.74 3.99
CA HIS A 412 -5.08 12.44 4.13
C HIS A 412 -5.15 13.42 5.30
N ILE A 413 -4.26 13.25 6.28
CA ILE A 413 -4.18 14.13 7.45
C ILE A 413 -3.45 15.41 7.07
N THR A 414 -4.16 16.53 7.12
CA THR A 414 -3.62 17.88 6.92
C THR A 414 -3.53 18.62 8.23
N ARG A 415 -2.92 19.80 8.25
CA ARG A 415 -2.88 20.67 9.45
C ARG A 415 -4.26 21.06 9.95
N ASP A 416 -5.20 21.23 9.03
CA ASP A 416 -6.52 21.81 9.32
C ASP A 416 -7.60 20.76 9.56
N GLY A 417 -7.32 19.48 9.24
CA GLY A 417 -8.27 18.38 9.38
C GLY A 417 -8.00 17.25 8.38
N GLY A 418 -8.84 16.24 8.39
CA GLY A 418 -8.80 15.17 7.43
C GLY A 418 -9.36 15.55 6.06
N ARG A 419 -8.61 15.30 4.99
CA ARG A 419 -9.05 15.46 3.60
C ARG A 419 -9.40 14.11 3.00
N PRO A 420 -10.65 13.82 2.65
CA PRO A 420 -11.03 12.56 2.01
C PRO A 420 -10.38 12.45 0.63
N LEU A 421 -9.99 11.25 0.24
CA LEU A 421 -9.39 10.98 -1.07
C LEU A 421 -10.40 10.47 -2.09
N PHE A 422 -11.51 9.85 -1.67
CA PHE A 422 -12.62 9.55 -2.56
C PHE A 422 -13.33 10.85 -2.99
N SER A 423 -13.87 10.87 -4.20
CA SER A 423 -14.57 12.03 -4.74
C SER A 423 -16.09 12.01 -4.48
N TRP A 424 -16.61 10.89 -3.99
CA TRP A 424 -18.01 10.74 -3.61
C TRP A 424 -18.27 11.24 -2.19
N GLY A 425 -19.54 11.58 -1.88
CA GLY A 425 -19.93 11.90 -0.49
C GLY A 425 -20.01 10.64 0.39
N PHE A 426 -20.51 10.79 1.60
CA PHE A 426 -20.53 9.72 2.61
C PHE A 426 -21.82 8.90 2.64
N ASP A 427 -22.83 9.29 1.88
CA ASP A 427 -24.04 8.50 1.72
C ASP A 427 -23.77 7.20 0.96
N PRO A 428 -24.54 6.13 1.21
CA PRO A 428 -24.48 4.91 0.43
C PRO A 428 -24.62 5.14 -1.06
N LEU A 429 -23.97 4.30 -1.86
CA LEU A 429 -24.09 4.33 -3.32
C LEU A 429 -25.48 3.83 -3.74
N THR A 430 -26.05 4.44 -4.76
CA THR A 430 -27.36 4.12 -5.33
C THR A 430 -27.26 3.94 -6.84
N GLY A 431 -28.36 3.59 -7.50
CA GLY A 431 -28.41 3.44 -8.96
C GLY A 431 -27.96 4.69 -9.74
N SER A 432 -28.13 5.88 -9.17
CA SER A 432 -27.67 7.15 -9.78
C SER A 432 -26.15 7.32 -9.83
N ASP A 433 -25.42 6.54 -9.05
CA ASP A 433 -23.95 6.59 -8.96
C ASP A 433 -23.24 5.69 -9.97
N GLN A 434 -23.99 4.93 -10.76
CA GLN A 434 -23.44 4.01 -11.77
C GLN A 434 -22.76 4.72 -12.95
N SER A 435 -23.12 5.97 -13.24
CA SER A 435 -22.49 6.73 -14.31
C SER A 435 -21.19 7.37 -13.85
N PRO A 436 -20.08 7.24 -14.63
CA PRO A 436 -18.90 8.06 -14.39
C PRO A 436 -19.32 9.53 -14.50
N ARG A 437 -19.19 10.30 -13.44
CA ARG A 437 -19.30 11.76 -13.57
C ARG A 437 -18.02 12.19 -14.28
N ASP A 438 -18.16 12.62 -15.53
CA ASP A 438 -17.15 13.41 -16.23
C ASP A 438 -16.98 14.73 -15.43
N GLN A 439 -16.09 14.75 -14.46
CA GLN A 439 -15.62 16.00 -13.89
C GLN A 439 -14.27 16.31 -14.54
N PRO A 440 -14.17 17.49 -15.19
CA PRO A 440 -12.88 17.94 -15.69
C PRO A 440 -11.92 18.08 -14.51
N ALA A 441 -10.72 17.57 -14.69
CA ALA A 441 -9.60 17.78 -13.77
C ALA A 441 -9.43 19.30 -13.54
N ARG A 442 -9.58 19.74 -12.31
CA ARG A 442 -9.19 21.08 -11.87
C ARG A 442 -7.71 21.09 -11.52
#